data_04d12f053642854e2cd9d23e098ce044
#
_entry.id   04d12f053642854e2cd9d23e098ce044
#
_cell.length_a   1.000
_cell.length_b   1.000
_cell.length_c   1.000
_cell.angle_alpha   90.00
_cell.angle_beta   90.00
_cell.angle_gamma   90.00
#
_symmetry.space_group_name_H-M   'P 1'
#
loop_
_entity.id
_entity.type
_entity.pdbx_description
1 polymer ?
#
loop_
_entity_poly.entity_id
_entity_poly.type
_entity_poly.pdbx_seq_one_letter_code
_entity_poly.pdbx_strand_id
1 'polypeptide(L)'
;MARQTDLLAIGDIVTDAFIKLIDDQAYVTENDQGKWLTMQFGTKLPFDHAEVLEGVGNASNAAVSASRLGLKTSFVTNVGDDKEGLSMIRALQKEKIDTSLVRVNARKVSNMHYVLWYKEERTILINHENYKYYWPHLRPDEIPRWVYFSSISENALEYHDQVSDWLDKHPDVKLAFQPGTFQMKAGTERLKRLYARSEVMVLNREEAEFVSGGKREDLHDMFDRLHALGCKIVVITDGPDGAYASDGNQRLKMPLYPDPAPPKERTGAGDAFASTFVAALAKGNSLEGALQWAPINSMSVVQQTGAQAGLLTEKELEEWLAKAPEWYKATQF
;
A
#
# COMPACT_ATOMS: atom_id res chain seq x y z
N MET A 1 23.35 -8.36 -20.67
CA MET A 1 23.25 -7.25 -19.71
C MET A 1 22.25 -7.66 -18.65
N ALA A 2 22.61 -7.63 -17.37
CA ALA A 2 21.65 -7.84 -16.30
C ALA A 2 20.56 -6.78 -16.45
N ARG A 3 19.30 -7.20 -16.37
CA ARG A 3 18.20 -6.24 -16.54
C ARG A 3 18.09 -5.43 -15.24
N GLN A 4 18.18 -4.12 -15.32
CA GLN A 4 17.93 -3.18 -14.24
C GLN A 4 16.60 -3.46 -13.52
N THR A 5 16.56 -3.28 -12.22
CA THR A 5 15.32 -3.33 -11.42
C THR A 5 14.37 -2.22 -11.86
N ASP A 6 13.12 -2.54 -12.11
CA ASP A 6 12.13 -1.53 -12.48
C ASP A 6 11.59 -0.80 -11.26
N LEU A 7 11.27 -1.56 -10.18
CA LEU A 7 10.70 -1.03 -8.96
C LEU A 7 11.32 -1.69 -7.73
N LEU A 8 11.80 -0.86 -6.80
CA LEU A 8 12.25 -1.25 -5.47
C LEU A 8 11.18 -0.84 -4.46
N ALA A 9 10.48 -1.81 -3.88
CA ALA A 9 9.54 -1.54 -2.80
C ALA A 9 10.28 -1.48 -1.46
N ILE A 10 9.82 -0.60 -0.56
CA ILE A 10 10.38 -0.38 0.77
C ILE A 10 9.26 -0.23 1.78
N GLY A 11 9.32 -1.00 2.85
CA GLY A 11 8.37 -0.94 3.96
C GLY A 11 8.36 -2.20 4.79
N ASP A 12 7.53 -2.23 5.80
CA ASP A 12 7.38 -3.41 6.63
C ASP A 12 6.55 -4.48 5.93
N ILE A 13 6.88 -5.73 6.25
CA ILE A 13 6.17 -6.93 5.85
C ILE A 13 5.61 -7.62 7.09
N VAL A 14 4.49 -8.30 6.95
CA VAL A 14 3.77 -8.89 8.07
C VAL A 14 3.09 -10.19 7.64
N THR A 15 2.78 -11.04 8.63
CA THR A 15 1.80 -12.11 8.48
C THR A 15 0.49 -11.67 9.14
N ASP A 16 -0.61 -11.72 8.40
CA ASP A 16 -1.96 -11.46 8.92
C ASP A 16 -2.67 -12.79 9.20
N ALA A 17 -3.05 -13.01 10.45
CA ALA A 17 -3.88 -14.15 10.86
C ALA A 17 -5.33 -13.67 11.05
N PHE A 18 -6.17 -13.91 10.05
CA PHE A 18 -7.60 -13.62 10.11
C PHE A 18 -8.31 -14.67 10.97
N ILE A 19 -9.11 -14.21 11.90
CA ILE A 19 -9.95 -15.03 12.77
C ILE A 19 -11.39 -14.56 12.61
N LYS A 20 -12.23 -15.35 11.92
CA LYS A 20 -13.66 -15.06 11.79
C LYS A 20 -14.36 -15.47 13.07
N LEU A 21 -14.91 -14.47 13.76
CA LEU A 21 -15.68 -14.68 14.97
C LEU A 21 -17.09 -15.19 14.64
N ILE A 22 -17.64 -16.02 15.52
CA ILE A 22 -19.03 -16.45 15.46
C ILE A 22 -19.92 -15.33 16.01
N ASP A 23 -21.02 -15.03 15.33
CA ASP A 23 -21.85 -13.85 15.59
C ASP A 23 -22.47 -13.79 17.01
N ASP A 24 -22.70 -14.93 17.64
CA ASP A 24 -23.24 -15.03 19.01
C ASP A 24 -22.17 -15.05 20.11
N GLN A 25 -20.86 -15.10 19.74
CA GLN A 25 -19.75 -15.12 20.68
C GLN A 25 -19.08 -13.76 20.88
N ALA A 26 -19.49 -12.77 20.10
CA ALA A 26 -19.04 -11.39 20.19
C ALA A 26 -20.20 -10.45 19.90
N TYR A 27 -20.12 -9.21 20.35
CA TYR A 27 -21.10 -8.17 20.04
C TYR A 27 -20.44 -6.78 20.05
N VAL A 28 -21.06 -5.84 19.35
CA VAL A 28 -20.61 -4.45 19.33
C VAL A 28 -21.38 -3.65 20.36
N THR A 29 -20.65 -2.97 21.25
CA THR A 29 -21.18 -1.95 22.14
C THR A 29 -20.74 -0.57 21.65
N GLU A 30 -21.57 0.45 21.85
CA GLU A 30 -21.28 1.83 21.48
C GLU A 30 -21.37 2.73 22.73
N ASN A 31 -20.42 3.64 22.86
CA ASN A 31 -20.39 4.68 23.90
C ASN A 31 -19.81 5.98 23.33
N ASP A 32 -19.63 7.00 24.17
CA ASP A 32 -19.10 8.33 23.78
C ASP A 32 -17.68 8.27 23.17
N GLN A 33 -16.96 7.17 23.34
CA GLN A 33 -15.61 6.95 22.77
C GLN A 33 -15.63 6.15 21.45
N GLY A 34 -16.79 5.67 21.01
CA GLY A 34 -16.97 4.92 19.77
C GLY A 34 -17.53 3.50 19.94
N LYS A 35 -17.29 2.66 18.94
CA LYS A 35 -17.74 1.28 18.89
C LYS A 35 -16.66 0.32 19.39
N TRP A 36 -17.07 -0.63 20.23
CA TRP A 36 -16.20 -1.58 20.86
C TRP A 36 -16.61 -3.01 20.49
N LEU A 37 -15.65 -3.82 20.05
CA LEU A 37 -15.85 -5.26 19.93
C LEU A 37 -15.70 -5.89 21.32
N THR A 38 -16.78 -6.53 21.80
CA THR A 38 -16.87 -7.07 23.15
C THR A 38 -17.01 -8.60 23.11
N MET A 39 -16.24 -9.28 23.93
CA MET A 39 -16.25 -10.74 24.10
C MET A 39 -16.26 -11.08 25.60
N GLN A 40 -16.76 -12.27 25.95
CA GLN A 40 -16.82 -12.69 27.35
C GLN A 40 -15.40 -12.89 27.89
N PHE A 41 -15.08 -12.16 28.96
CA PHE A 41 -13.78 -12.23 29.62
C PHE A 41 -13.57 -13.57 30.34
N GLY A 42 -12.35 -14.14 30.22
CA GLY A 42 -11.91 -15.31 30.98
C GLY A 42 -12.49 -16.63 30.51
N THR A 43 -13.08 -16.73 29.34
CA THR A 43 -13.68 -17.94 28.79
C THR A 43 -12.93 -18.47 27.55
N LYS A 44 -13.30 -19.66 27.11
CA LYS A 44 -12.89 -20.22 25.82
C LYS A 44 -14.01 -19.97 24.83
N LEU A 45 -13.73 -19.15 23.83
CA LEU A 45 -14.69 -18.84 22.77
C LEU A 45 -14.33 -19.61 21.50
N PRO A 46 -15.28 -20.33 20.89
CA PRO A 46 -15.08 -20.88 19.56
C PRO A 46 -15.02 -19.74 18.54
N PHE A 47 -14.32 -19.97 17.42
CA PHE A 47 -14.34 -19.12 16.24
C PHE A 47 -14.78 -19.95 15.02
N ASP A 48 -15.23 -19.30 13.95
CA ASP A 48 -15.74 -19.98 12.77
C ASP A 48 -14.58 -20.62 11.99
N HIS A 49 -13.67 -19.80 11.48
CA HIS A 49 -12.46 -20.25 10.78
C HIS A 49 -11.33 -19.25 10.92
N ALA A 50 -10.12 -19.69 10.60
CA ALA A 50 -8.97 -18.82 10.52
C ALA A 50 -8.23 -19.02 9.20
N GLU A 51 -7.68 -17.93 8.68
CA GLU A 51 -6.85 -17.89 7.48
C GLU A 51 -5.56 -17.11 7.78
N VAL A 52 -4.42 -17.63 7.34
CA VAL A 52 -3.12 -16.99 7.55
C VAL A 52 -2.57 -16.54 6.20
N LEU A 53 -2.36 -15.23 6.07
CA LEU A 53 -1.81 -14.60 4.87
C LEU A 53 -0.40 -14.12 5.16
N GLU A 54 0.58 -14.80 4.58
CA GLU A 54 2.00 -14.54 4.77
C GLU A 54 2.52 -13.51 3.76
N GLY A 55 3.39 -12.62 4.22
CA GLY A 55 4.08 -11.69 3.31
C GLY A 55 3.22 -10.55 2.79
N VAL A 56 2.25 -10.10 3.58
CA VAL A 56 1.38 -8.94 3.29
C VAL A 56 1.92 -7.65 3.92
N GLY A 57 1.22 -6.55 3.74
CA GLY A 57 1.58 -5.20 4.17
C GLY A 57 1.68 -4.26 2.97
N ASN A 58 1.50 -2.95 3.18
CA ASN A 58 1.36 -1.97 2.10
C ASN A 58 2.45 -2.08 1.02
N ALA A 59 3.73 -2.08 1.43
CA ALA A 59 4.85 -2.17 0.49
C ALA A 59 4.96 -3.56 -0.17
N SER A 60 4.66 -4.64 0.57
CA SER A 60 4.63 -6.00 0.04
C SER A 60 3.51 -6.17 -0.99
N ASN A 61 2.31 -5.66 -0.68
CA ASN A 61 1.16 -5.67 -1.59
C ASN A 61 1.51 -4.93 -2.90
N ALA A 62 2.20 -3.78 -2.76
CA ALA A 62 2.67 -3.02 -3.91
C ALA A 62 3.73 -3.77 -4.73
N ALA A 63 4.65 -4.47 -4.08
CA ALA A 63 5.66 -5.28 -4.76
C ALA A 63 5.02 -6.44 -5.54
N VAL A 64 4.05 -7.14 -4.96
CA VAL A 64 3.30 -8.22 -5.62
C VAL A 64 2.51 -7.69 -6.81
N SER A 65 1.78 -6.58 -6.64
CA SER A 65 1.04 -5.92 -7.72
C SER A 65 1.97 -5.55 -8.88
N ALA A 66 3.07 -4.87 -8.60
CA ALA A 66 4.05 -4.44 -9.61
C ALA A 66 4.65 -5.66 -10.36
N SER A 67 4.98 -6.73 -9.65
CA SER A 67 5.51 -7.96 -10.24
C SER A 67 4.48 -8.64 -11.16
N ARG A 68 3.22 -8.77 -10.73
CA ARG A 68 2.15 -9.34 -11.56
C ARG A 68 1.84 -8.49 -12.80
N LEU A 69 2.02 -7.16 -12.69
CA LEU A 69 1.92 -6.23 -13.81
C LEU A 69 3.18 -6.19 -14.70
N GLY A 70 4.11 -7.11 -14.50
CA GLY A 70 5.24 -7.34 -15.37
C GLY A 70 6.49 -6.50 -15.09
N LEU A 71 6.55 -5.77 -13.98
CA LEU A 71 7.76 -5.06 -13.56
C LEU A 71 8.73 -5.99 -12.85
N LYS A 72 10.02 -5.80 -13.07
CA LYS A 72 11.06 -6.42 -12.26
C LYS A 72 11.13 -5.74 -10.92
N THR A 73 10.72 -6.45 -9.89
CA THR A 73 10.53 -5.92 -8.56
C THR A 73 11.50 -6.54 -7.56
N SER A 74 12.13 -5.68 -6.75
CA SER A 74 12.92 -6.05 -5.58
C SER A 74 12.26 -5.48 -4.32
N PHE A 75 12.57 -6.04 -3.15
CA PHE A 75 11.96 -5.60 -1.91
C PHE A 75 13.00 -5.43 -0.78
N VAL A 76 12.99 -4.26 -0.16
CA VAL A 76 13.77 -3.94 1.04
C VAL A 76 12.86 -3.96 2.26
N THR A 77 13.08 -4.92 3.14
CA THR A 77 12.35 -5.07 4.39
C THR A 77 13.16 -5.84 5.42
N ASN A 78 12.64 -5.95 6.63
CA ASN A 78 13.19 -6.75 7.72
C ASN A 78 12.24 -7.88 8.10
N VAL A 79 12.80 -9.06 8.36
CA VAL A 79 12.07 -10.20 8.95
C VAL A 79 12.89 -10.80 10.09
N GLY A 80 12.26 -11.56 10.96
CA GLY A 80 12.93 -12.39 11.97
C GLY A 80 13.63 -13.61 11.37
N ASP A 81 14.40 -14.32 12.18
CA ASP A 81 14.98 -15.63 11.84
C ASP A 81 14.05 -16.79 12.23
N ASP A 82 12.76 -16.49 12.35
CA ASP A 82 11.70 -17.44 12.70
C ASP A 82 11.05 -18.08 11.45
N LYS A 83 10.09 -18.97 11.71
CA LYS A 83 9.33 -19.67 10.65
C LYS A 83 8.54 -18.69 9.79
N GLU A 84 7.92 -17.71 10.40
CA GLU A 84 7.10 -16.68 9.77
C GLU A 84 7.93 -15.85 8.80
N GLY A 85 9.14 -15.42 9.19
CA GLY A 85 10.05 -14.67 8.32
C GLY A 85 10.49 -15.46 7.09
N LEU A 86 10.80 -16.75 7.26
CA LEU A 86 11.12 -17.64 6.15
C LEU A 86 9.91 -17.85 5.22
N SER A 87 8.71 -17.94 5.77
CA SER A 87 7.48 -18.07 5.00
C SER A 87 7.17 -16.81 4.18
N MET A 88 7.35 -15.62 4.76
CA MET A 88 7.20 -14.34 4.06
C MET A 88 8.16 -14.25 2.87
N ILE A 89 9.44 -14.61 3.06
CA ILE A 89 10.42 -14.62 1.97
C ILE A 89 9.98 -15.56 0.85
N ARG A 90 9.51 -16.77 1.19
CA ARG A 90 9.02 -17.73 0.20
C ARG A 90 7.78 -17.23 -0.54
N ALA A 91 6.87 -16.54 0.16
CA ALA A 91 5.68 -15.93 -0.46
C ALA A 91 6.08 -14.89 -1.52
N LEU A 92 7.02 -13.99 -1.19
CA LEU A 92 7.56 -13.02 -2.14
C LEU A 92 8.25 -13.67 -3.35
N GLN A 93 9.03 -14.74 -3.11
CA GLN A 93 9.73 -15.46 -4.18
C GLN A 93 8.76 -16.17 -5.15
N LYS A 94 7.62 -16.69 -4.66
CA LYS A 94 6.55 -17.23 -5.49
C LYS A 94 5.98 -16.18 -6.45
N GLU A 95 5.92 -14.93 -6.00
CA GLU A 95 5.49 -13.77 -6.79
C GLU A 95 6.63 -13.18 -7.66
N LYS A 96 7.76 -13.88 -7.79
CA LYS A 96 8.93 -13.50 -8.61
C LYS A 96 9.59 -12.19 -8.17
N ILE A 97 9.44 -11.82 -6.90
CA ILE A 97 10.09 -10.66 -6.32
C ILE A 97 11.51 -11.05 -5.88
N ASP A 98 12.49 -10.22 -6.22
CA ASP A 98 13.85 -10.40 -5.75
C ASP A 98 13.93 -10.06 -4.25
N THR A 99 14.28 -11.05 -3.45
CA THR A 99 14.38 -10.99 -2.00
C THR A 99 15.81 -10.87 -1.49
N SER A 100 16.78 -10.63 -2.36
CA SER A 100 18.21 -10.51 -1.98
C SER A 100 18.49 -9.35 -1.01
N LEU A 101 17.62 -8.35 -1.00
CA LEU A 101 17.67 -7.18 -0.12
C LEU A 101 16.81 -7.32 1.14
N VAL A 102 16.12 -8.45 1.33
CA VAL A 102 15.38 -8.75 2.57
C VAL A 102 16.36 -9.11 3.67
N ARG A 103 16.33 -8.39 4.78
CA ARG A 103 17.21 -8.61 5.91
C ARG A 103 16.58 -9.56 6.92
N VAL A 104 17.24 -10.71 7.13
CA VAL A 104 16.90 -11.63 8.22
C VAL A 104 17.64 -11.20 9.49
N ASN A 105 16.91 -10.91 10.55
CA ASN A 105 17.44 -10.41 11.82
C ASN A 105 17.52 -11.54 12.85
N ALA A 106 18.75 -11.94 13.19
CA ALA A 106 19.00 -13.02 14.14
C ALA A 106 18.38 -12.75 15.52
N ARG A 107 17.73 -13.76 16.10
CA ARG A 107 17.06 -13.71 17.41
C ARG A 107 15.94 -12.67 17.50
N LYS A 108 15.31 -12.31 16.38
CA LYS A 108 14.13 -11.48 16.30
C LYS A 108 12.96 -12.30 15.77
N VAL A 109 11.73 -11.92 16.17
CA VAL A 109 10.51 -12.46 15.61
C VAL A 109 10.04 -11.62 14.43
N SER A 110 9.25 -12.20 13.56
CA SER A 110 8.64 -11.48 12.45
C SER A 110 7.39 -10.74 12.87
N ASN A 111 7.06 -9.66 12.16
CA ASN A 111 5.82 -8.90 12.41
C ASN A 111 4.61 -9.80 12.19
N MET A 112 3.63 -9.69 13.07
CA MET A 112 2.41 -10.48 13.01
C MET A 112 1.21 -9.66 13.47
N HIS A 113 0.12 -9.74 12.73
CA HIS A 113 -1.15 -9.17 13.12
C HIS A 113 -2.19 -10.28 13.30
N TYR A 114 -3.08 -10.08 14.25
CA TYR A 114 -4.31 -10.86 14.38
C TYR A 114 -5.48 -9.98 13.98
N VAL A 115 -6.18 -10.40 12.93
CA VAL A 115 -7.32 -9.67 12.39
C VAL A 115 -8.60 -10.34 12.90
N LEU A 116 -9.22 -9.76 13.90
CA LEU A 116 -10.51 -10.21 14.41
C LEU A 116 -11.61 -9.73 13.46
N TRP A 117 -12.16 -10.65 12.69
CA TRP A 117 -13.20 -10.36 11.70
C TRP A 117 -14.58 -10.66 12.30
N TYR A 118 -15.38 -9.62 12.49
CA TYR A 118 -16.73 -9.71 13.01
C TYR A 118 -17.73 -9.04 12.07
N LYS A 119 -18.70 -9.80 11.56
CA LYS A 119 -19.65 -9.37 10.52
C LYS A 119 -18.91 -8.79 9.30
N GLU A 120 -19.10 -7.50 9.01
CA GLU A 120 -18.52 -6.79 7.87
C GLU A 120 -17.25 -6.02 8.23
N GLU A 121 -16.91 -5.97 9.54
CA GLU A 121 -15.83 -5.14 10.07
C GLU A 121 -14.72 -5.98 10.72
N ARG A 122 -13.59 -5.33 10.94
CA ARG A 122 -12.42 -5.97 11.57
C ARG A 122 -11.76 -5.08 12.60
N THR A 123 -11.19 -5.73 13.60
CA THR A 123 -10.26 -5.11 14.56
C THR A 123 -8.91 -5.79 14.41
N ILE A 124 -7.85 -5.01 14.22
CA ILE A 124 -6.50 -5.54 13.97
C ILE A 124 -5.65 -5.36 15.23
N LEU A 125 -5.16 -6.47 15.77
CA LEU A 125 -4.16 -6.50 16.84
C LEU A 125 -2.78 -6.50 16.18
N ILE A 126 -2.03 -5.42 16.37
CA ILE A 126 -0.75 -5.17 15.71
C ILE A 126 0.39 -5.55 16.65
N ASN A 127 1.33 -6.37 16.17
CA ASN A 127 2.61 -6.63 16.81
C ASN A 127 3.74 -6.42 15.81
N HIS A 128 4.49 -5.35 15.99
CA HIS A 128 5.68 -5.03 15.20
C HIS A 128 6.93 -5.21 16.03
N GLU A 129 7.88 -5.97 15.50
CA GLU A 129 9.20 -6.12 16.11
C GLU A 129 10.02 -4.85 15.90
N ASN A 130 10.79 -4.48 16.90
CA ASN A 130 11.69 -3.33 16.84
C ASN A 130 12.97 -3.67 16.08
N TYR A 131 12.91 -3.57 14.75
CA TYR A 131 14.08 -3.75 13.89
C TYR A 131 14.95 -2.50 13.85
N LYS A 132 16.25 -2.71 13.54
CA LYS A 132 17.14 -1.64 13.10
C LYS A 132 17.12 -1.55 11.58
N TYR A 133 16.70 -0.40 11.07
CA TYR A 133 16.61 -0.15 9.64
C TYR A 133 17.90 0.46 9.12
N TYR A 134 18.40 -0.06 8.00
CA TYR A 134 19.57 0.46 7.30
C TYR A 134 19.35 0.39 5.81
N TRP A 135 19.78 1.42 5.09
CA TRP A 135 19.77 1.41 3.65
C TRP A 135 20.76 0.34 3.12
N PRO A 136 20.33 -0.56 2.23
CA PRO A 136 21.20 -1.57 1.68
C PRO A 136 22.21 -0.95 0.72
N HIS A 137 23.36 -1.59 0.56
CA HIS A 137 24.27 -1.25 -0.51
C HIS A 137 23.76 -1.85 -1.82
N LEU A 138 23.38 -0.98 -2.74
CA LEU A 138 22.93 -1.38 -4.08
C LEU A 138 24.09 -1.34 -5.06
N ARG A 139 24.27 -2.42 -5.80
CA ARG A 139 25.21 -2.45 -6.93
C ARG A 139 24.66 -1.60 -8.09
N PRO A 140 25.49 -1.16 -9.06
CA PRO A 140 25.00 -0.34 -10.18
C PRO A 140 23.87 -0.98 -11.00
N ASP A 141 23.84 -2.30 -11.12
CA ASP A 141 22.81 -3.06 -11.82
C ASP A 141 21.52 -3.30 -10.99
N GLU A 142 21.57 -2.99 -9.70
CA GLU A 142 20.43 -3.06 -8.77
C GLU A 142 19.74 -1.71 -8.59
N ILE A 143 20.33 -0.60 -9.08
CA ILE A 143 19.70 0.72 -8.99
C ILE A 143 18.36 0.70 -9.74
N PRO A 144 17.24 0.93 -9.04
CA PRO A 144 15.91 0.84 -9.64
C PRO A 144 15.58 2.08 -10.47
N ARG A 145 14.60 1.98 -11.36
CA ARG A 145 13.99 3.16 -11.99
C ARG A 145 13.01 3.88 -11.06
N TRP A 146 12.33 3.12 -10.21
CA TRP A 146 11.36 3.59 -9.24
C TRP A 146 11.64 3.02 -7.86
N VAL A 147 11.51 3.86 -6.84
CA VAL A 147 11.37 3.47 -5.44
C VAL A 147 9.92 3.65 -5.05
N TYR A 148 9.31 2.62 -4.48
CA TYR A 148 7.99 2.67 -3.86
C TYR A 148 8.17 2.57 -2.36
N PHE A 149 8.02 3.69 -1.65
CA PHE A 149 8.20 3.76 -0.21
C PHE A 149 6.84 3.88 0.48
N SER A 150 6.51 2.91 1.33
CA SER A 150 5.24 2.87 2.03
C SER A 150 5.42 2.64 3.53
N SER A 151 4.38 2.15 4.21
CA SER A 151 4.28 2.02 5.66
C SER A 151 5.50 1.32 6.26
N ILE A 152 6.08 1.94 7.28
CA ILE A 152 7.21 1.45 8.05
C ILE A 152 7.06 1.86 9.52
N SER A 153 7.70 1.14 10.42
CA SER A 153 7.61 1.31 11.85
C SER A 153 8.06 2.71 12.33
N GLU A 154 7.54 3.15 13.47
CA GLU A 154 7.82 4.45 14.08
C GLU A 154 9.32 4.69 14.34
N ASN A 155 10.07 3.65 14.70
CA ASN A 155 11.51 3.74 14.98
C ASN A 155 12.40 3.86 13.73
N ALA A 156 11.80 3.99 12.54
CA ALA A 156 12.52 4.07 11.26
C ALA A 156 12.86 5.52 10.81
N LEU A 157 12.75 6.54 11.67
CA LEU A 157 12.95 7.94 11.25
C LEU A 157 14.34 8.22 10.69
N GLU A 158 15.41 7.64 11.26
CA GLU A 158 16.77 7.77 10.74
C GLU A 158 16.91 7.08 9.37
N TYR A 159 16.14 6.02 9.14
CA TYR A 159 16.14 5.34 7.86
C TYR A 159 15.51 6.20 6.74
N HIS A 160 14.52 7.02 7.07
CA HIS A 160 13.96 7.99 6.11
C HIS A 160 15.03 9.00 5.64
N ASP A 161 15.94 9.40 6.53
CA ASP A 161 17.07 10.27 6.16
C ASP A 161 18.03 9.53 5.22
N GLN A 162 18.35 8.25 5.49
CA GLN A 162 19.20 7.43 4.62
C GLN A 162 18.58 7.24 3.22
N VAL A 163 17.26 6.99 3.15
CA VAL A 163 16.52 6.91 1.87
C VAL A 163 16.60 8.24 1.12
N SER A 164 16.40 9.36 1.82
CA SER A 164 16.48 10.70 1.23
C SER A 164 17.90 11.00 0.71
N ASP A 165 18.92 10.69 1.50
CA ASP A 165 20.34 10.89 1.11
C ASP A 165 20.72 10.07 -0.12
N TRP A 166 20.15 8.87 -0.23
CA TRP A 166 20.38 8.03 -1.40
C TRP A 166 19.65 8.56 -2.64
N LEU A 167 18.39 8.97 -2.50
CA LEU A 167 17.61 9.56 -3.59
C LEU A 167 18.22 10.87 -4.12
N ASP A 168 18.79 11.70 -3.25
CA ASP A 168 19.48 12.94 -3.67
C ASP A 168 20.71 12.65 -4.52
N LYS A 169 21.39 11.53 -4.29
CA LYS A 169 22.52 11.07 -5.11
C LYS A 169 22.08 10.38 -6.40
N HIS A 170 20.81 10.05 -6.55
CA HIS A 170 20.24 9.36 -7.71
C HIS A 170 19.02 10.14 -8.24
N PRO A 171 19.23 11.33 -8.82
CA PRO A 171 18.14 12.22 -9.26
C PRO A 171 17.23 11.62 -10.32
N ASP A 172 17.72 10.66 -11.10
CA ASP A 172 16.96 9.98 -12.16
C ASP A 172 16.00 8.91 -11.61
N VAL A 173 16.20 8.46 -10.36
CA VAL A 173 15.31 7.50 -9.71
C VAL A 173 14.06 8.21 -9.24
N LYS A 174 12.90 7.72 -9.63
CA LYS A 174 11.60 8.28 -9.26
C LYS A 174 11.13 7.70 -7.92
N LEU A 175 10.53 8.54 -7.07
CA LEU A 175 9.95 8.13 -5.81
C LEU A 175 8.41 8.12 -5.90
N ALA A 176 7.81 6.97 -5.64
CA ALA A 176 6.41 6.86 -5.28
C ALA A 176 6.33 6.76 -3.74
N PHE A 177 5.65 7.69 -3.10
CA PHE A 177 5.51 7.75 -1.65
C PHE A 177 4.05 7.58 -1.25
N GLN A 178 3.78 6.49 -0.55
CA GLN A 178 2.49 6.18 0.08
C GLN A 178 2.73 6.09 1.60
N PRO A 179 2.70 7.21 2.32
CA PRO A 179 3.05 7.22 3.73
C PRO A 179 2.05 6.43 4.57
N GLY A 180 2.54 5.63 5.50
CA GLY A 180 1.72 4.99 6.52
C GLY A 180 1.46 5.89 7.72
N THR A 181 0.67 5.39 8.67
CA THR A 181 0.24 6.14 9.86
C THR A 181 1.40 6.75 10.65
N PHE A 182 2.49 6.01 10.87
CA PHE A 182 3.65 6.53 11.63
C PHE A 182 4.39 7.63 10.87
N GLN A 183 4.52 7.49 9.57
CA GLN A 183 5.13 8.49 8.70
C GLN A 183 4.31 9.79 8.69
N MET A 184 3.00 9.68 8.55
CA MET A 184 2.11 10.84 8.61
C MET A 184 2.16 11.53 9.99
N LYS A 185 2.17 10.77 11.08
CA LYS A 185 2.32 11.30 12.45
C LYS A 185 3.66 11.98 12.69
N ALA A 186 4.74 11.56 12.02
CA ALA A 186 6.04 12.22 12.08
C ALA A 186 5.98 13.65 11.53
N GLY A 187 5.02 13.93 10.66
CA GLY A 187 4.72 15.25 10.12
C GLY A 187 5.50 15.62 8.86
N THR A 188 4.94 16.56 8.12
CA THR A 188 5.46 16.98 6.81
C THR A 188 6.83 17.65 6.92
N GLU A 189 7.09 18.42 7.97
CA GLU A 189 8.40 19.05 8.18
C GLU A 189 9.50 18.02 8.43
N ARG A 190 9.23 16.95 9.21
CA ARG A 190 10.21 15.87 9.46
C ARG A 190 10.55 15.09 8.19
N LEU A 191 9.58 14.91 7.31
CA LEU A 191 9.72 14.13 6.07
C LEU A 191 9.76 14.99 4.81
N LYS A 192 10.02 16.30 4.94
CA LYS A 192 9.97 17.25 3.82
C LYS A 192 10.80 16.86 2.60
N ARG A 193 11.95 16.21 2.81
CA ARG A 193 12.81 15.75 1.70
C ARG A 193 12.12 14.66 0.86
N LEU A 194 11.40 13.74 1.50
CA LEU A 194 10.64 12.69 0.82
C LEU A 194 9.46 13.28 0.07
N TYR A 195 8.70 14.19 0.70
CA TYR A 195 7.60 14.88 0.01
C TYR A 195 8.11 15.64 -1.20
N ALA A 196 9.16 16.46 -1.04
CA ALA A 196 9.74 17.23 -2.14
C ALA A 196 10.34 16.37 -3.27
N ARG A 197 10.73 15.13 -2.94
CA ARG A 197 11.35 14.20 -3.90
C ARG A 197 10.32 13.29 -4.58
N SER A 198 9.05 13.33 -4.11
CA SER A 198 8.00 12.45 -4.61
C SER A 198 7.61 12.80 -6.04
N GLU A 199 7.87 11.87 -6.96
CA GLU A 199 7.27 11.89 -8.30
C GLU A 199 5.77 11.63 -8.21
N VAL A 200 5.36 10.68 -7.35
CA VAL A 200 3.97 10.34 -7.08
C VAL A 200 3.76 10.24 -5.57
N MET A 201 2.70 10.85 -5.07
CA MET A 201 2.18 10.63 -3.74
C MET A 201 0.74 10.13 -3.83
N VAL A 202 0.43 9.05 -3.12
CA VAL A 202 -0.91 8.47 -3.07
C VAL A 202 -1.42 8.47 -1.64
N LEU A 203 -2.60 9.03 -1.43
CA LEU A 203 -3.28 9.15 -0.14
C LEU A 203 -4.77 8.82 -0.33
N ASN A 204 -5.44 8.34 0.72
CA ASN A 204 -6.89 8.43 0.75
C ASN A 204 -7.35 9.84 1.18
N ARG A 205 -8.65 10.11 1.12
CA ARG A 205 -9.21 11.43 1.41
C ARG A 205 -8.91 11.92 2.84
N GLU A 206 -8.94 11.02 3.82
CA GLU A 206 -8.66 11.34 5.24
C GLU A 206 -7.17 11.59 5.46
N GLU A 207 -6.32 10.80 4.83
CA GLU A 207 -4.87 10.99 4.86
C GLU A 207 -4.47 12.29 4.17
N ALA A 208 -5.09 12.61 3.03
CA ALA A 208 -4.85 13.85 2.31
C ALA A 208 -5.25 15.08 3.15
N GLU A 209 -6.40 15.05 3.83
CA GLU A 209 -6.82 16.07 4.79
C GLU A 209 -5.78 16.22 5.91
N PHE A 210 -5.37 15.11 6.52
CA PHE A 210 -4.39 15.10 7.62
C PHE A 210 -3.03 15.67 7.19
N VAL A 211 -2.50 15.23 6.05
CA VAL A 211 -1.16 15.63 5.57
C VAL A 211 -1.16 17.07 5.05
N SER A 212 -2.21 17.49 4.33
CA SER A 212 -2.29 18.83 3.77
C SER A 212 -2.67 19.89 4.80
N GLY A 213 -3.38 19.50 5.88
CA GLY A 213 -4.05 20.43 6.80
C GLY A 213 -5.16 21.23 6.12
N GLY A 214 -5.63 20.79 4.95
CA GLY A 214 -6.76 21.35 4.22
C GLY A 214 -8.09 20.87 4.78
N LYS A 215 -9.19 21.31 4.19
CA LYS A 215 -10.53 20.85 4.54
C LYS A 215 -10.95 19.71 3.63
N ARG A 216 -11.62 18.68 4.18
CA ARG A 216 -12.09 17.52 3.44
C ARG A 216 -12.97 17.87 2.24
N GLU A 217 -13.76 18.94 2.35
CA GLU A 217 -14.67 19.41 1.29
C GLU A 217 -13.97 20.13 0.14
N ASP A 218 -12.75 20.63 0.37
CA ASP A 218 -11.99 21.39 -0.62
C ASP A 218 -10.83 20.59 -1.20
N LEU A 219 -11.14 19.78 -2.21
CA LEU A 219 -10.15 19.00 -2.95
C LEU A 219 -9.11 19.88 -3.63
N HIS A 220 -9.50 21.03 -4.15
CA HIS A 220 -8.59 21.90 -4.86
C HIS A 220 -7.52 22.46 -3.93
N ASP A 221 -7.92 22.96 -2.74
CA ASP A 221 -6.98 23.43 -1.71
C ASP A 221 -6.06 22.29 -1.23
N MET A 222 -6.60 21.08 -1.02
CA MET A 222 -5.77 19.93 -0.64
C MET A 222 -4.72 19.62 -1.71
N PHE A 223 -5.06 19.60 -2.99
CA PHE A 223 -4.09 19.40 -4.07
C PHE A 223 -3.02 20.48 -4.09
N ASP A 224 -3.41 21.75 -3.98
CA ASP A 224 -2.48 22.87 -3.97
C ASP A 224 -1.48 22.77 -2.82
N ARG A 225 -1.94 22.45 -1.62
CA ARG A 225 -1.09 22.25 -0.43
C ARG A 225 -0.16 21.05 -0.58
N LEU A 226 -0.63 19.93 -1.13
CA LEU A 226 0.19 18.74 -1.34
C LEU A 226 1.25 18.98 -2.43
N HIS A 227 0.92 19.70 -3.50
CA HIS A 227 1.89 20.15 -4.48
C HIS A 227 2.91 21.13 -3.89
N ALA A 228 2.49 22.00 -2.98
CA ALA A 228 3.39 22.93 -2.29
C ALA A 228 4.44 22.21 -1.40
N LEU A 229 4.21 20.95 -0.99
CA LEU A 229 5.22 20.09 -0.36
C LEU A 229 6.30 19.62 -1.35
N GLY A 230 6.10 19.83 -2.65
CA GLY A 230 7.02 19.47 -3.74
C GLY A 230 6.63 18.21 -4.52
N CYS A 231 5.51 17.56 -4.17
CA CYS A 231 5.03 16.37 -4.88
C CYS A 231 4.61 16.73 -6.31
N LYS A 232 5.11 16.00 -7.32
CA LYS A 232 4.81 16.28 -8.72
C LYS A 232 3.44 15.76 -9.15
N ILE A 233 3.12 14.53 -8.80
CA ILE A 233 1.82 13.92 -9.04
C ILE A 233 1.22 13.58 -7.68
N VAL A 234 0.02 14.06 -7.43
CA VAL A 234 -0.76 13.75 -6.23
C VAL A 234 -2.00 12.96 -6.63
N VAL A 235 -2.27 11.89 -5.89
CA VAL A 235 -3.44 11.04 -6.09
C VAL A 235 -4.19 10.93 -4.77
N ILE A 236 -5.50 11.18 -4.81
CA ILE A 236 -6.40 11.08 -3.66
C ILE A 236 -7.51 10.07 -3.99
N THR A 237 -7.54 8.96 -3.27
CA THR A 237 -8.65 8.00 -3.35
C THR A 237 -9.76 8.39 -2.38
N ASP A 238 -11.03 8.25 -2.80
CA ASP A 238 -12.20 8.70 -2.03
C ASP A 238 -13.31 7.63 -1.96
N GLY A 239 -12.93 6.40 -1.75
CA GLY A 239 -13.87 5.28 -1.59
C GLY A 239 -14.89 5.23 -2.73
N PRO A 240 -16.21 5.29 -2.43
CA PRO A 240 -17.27 5.22 -3.45
C PRO A 240 -17.24 6.35 -4.48
N ASP A 241 -16.65 7.50 -4.14
CA ASP A 241 -16.57 8.67 -5.04
C ASP A 241 -15.46 8.55 -6.08
N GLY A 242 -14.68 7.46 -6.03
CA GLY A 242 -13.63 7.15 -6.99
C GLY A 242 -12.27 7.69 -6.57
N ALA A 243 -11.52 8.24 -7.50
CA ALA A 243 -10.19 8.77 -7.27
C ALA A 243 -9.94 10.04 -8.07
N TYR A 244 -9.01 10.84 -7.55
CA TYR A 244 -8.63 12.12 -8.13
C TYR A 244 -7.10 12.15 -8.29
N ALA A 245 -6.60 12.72 -9.38
CA ALA A 245 -5.17 12.90 -9.57
C ALA A 245 -4.88 14.28 -10.17
N SER A 246 -3.73 14.84 -9.78
CA SER A 246 -3.20 16.09 -10.32
C SER A 246 -1.71 15.97 -10.59
N ASP A 247 -1.26 16.53 -11.71
CA ASP A 247 0.17 16.71 -12.04
C ASP A 247 0.61 18.18 -11.96
N GLY A 248 -0.21 19.01 -11.32
CA GLY A 248 0.00 20.45 -11.22
C GLY A 248 -0.54 21.25 -12.40
N ASN A 249 -0.78 20.62 -13.57
CA ASN A 249 -1.29 21.28 -14.77
C ASN A 249 -2.76 20.90 -15.04
N GLN A 250 -3.12 19.66 -14.74
CA GLN A 250 -4.46 19.13 -14.91
C GLN A 250 -4.91 18.41 -13.64
N ARG A 251 -6.23 18.36 -13.45
CA ARG A 251 -6.89 17.63 -12.36
C ARG A 251 -7.93 16.70 -12.96
N LEU A 252 -7.78 15.41 -12.70
CA LEU A 252 -8.60 14.36 -13.27
C LEU A 252 -9.32 13.60 -12.15
N LYS A 253 -10.60 13.36 -12.36
CA LYS A 253 -11.44 12.44 -11.59
C LYS A 253 -11.62 11.15 -12.35
N MET A 254 -11.51 10.03 -11.66
CA MET A 254 -11.77 8.69 -12.20
C MET A 254 -12.82 8.00 -11.36
N PRO A 255 -13.92 7.49 -11.95
CA PRO A 255 -14.92 6.70 -11.22
C PRO A 255 -14.35 5.33 -10.81
N LEU A 256 -15.03 4.66 -9.87
CA LEU A 256 -14.75 3.26 -9.59
C LEU A 256 -15.05 2.41 -10.84
N TYR A 257 -14.29 1.34 -10.99
CA TYR A 257 -14.69 0.27 -11.90
C TYR A 257 -15.88 -0.50 -11.29
N PRO A 258 -16.93 -0.84 -12.08
CA PRO A 258 -18.10 -1.51 -11.52
C PRO A 258 -17.76 -2.89 -10.97
N ASP A 259 -18.16 -3.16 -9.75
CA ASP A 259 -17.99 -4.45 -9.11
C ASP A 259 -18.79 -5.55 -9.82
N PRO A 260 -18.19 -6.70 -10.17
CA PRO A 260 -18.91 -7.83 -10.76
C PRO A 260 -19.83 -8.55 -9.76
N ALA A 261 -19.56 -8.41 -8.47
CA ALA A 261 -20.34 -8.92 -7.34
C ALA A 261 -20.13 -8.02 -6.11
N PRO A 262 -20.98 -8.11 -5.08
CA PRO A 262 -20.73 -7.40 -3.83
C PRO A 262 -19.33 -7.71 -3.28
N PRO A 263 -18.58 -6.69 -2.81
CA PRO A 263 -17.26 -6.90 -2.23
C PRO A 263 -17.29 -7.87 -1.05
N LYS A 264 -16.34 -8.79 -0.98
CA LYS A 264 -16.16 -9.67 0.18
C LYS A 264 -15.55 -8.92 1.36
N GLU A 265 -14.50 -8.14 1.05
CA GLU A 265 -13.83 -7.28 2.02
C GLU A 265 -13.08 -6.16 1.30
N ARG A 266 -12.56 -5.17 2.05
CA ARG A 266 -11.92 -3.97 1.47
C ARG A 266 -10.43 -3.85 1.76
N THR A 267 -9.83 -4.89 2.39
CA THR A 267 -8.38 -4.88 2.70
C THR A 267 -7.56 -4.85 1.41
N GLY A 268 -6.58 -3.95 1.35
CA GLY A 268 -5.67 -3.86 0.22
C GLY A 268 -6.19 -3.12 -1.00
N ALA A 269 -7.46 -2.65 -1.02
CA ALA A 269 -8.00 -1.89 -2.15
C ALA A 269 -7.17 -0.63 -2.46
N GLY A 270 -6.77 0.11 -1.41
CA GLY A 270 -5.90 1.29 -1.53
C GLY A 270 -4.50 0.94 -2.04
N ASP A 271 -3.91 -0.15 -1.54
CA ASP A 271 -2.60 -0.62 -1.99
C ASP A 271 -2.63 -1.09 -3.44
N ALA A 272 -3.69 -1.83 -3.83
CA ALA A 272 -3.90 -2.25 -5.20
C ALA A 272 -4.04 -1.06 -6.15
N PHE A 273 -4.81 -0.04 -5.74
CA PHE A 273 -4.92 1.21 -6.49
C PHE A 273 -3.56 1.89 -6.65
N ALA A 274 -2.89 2.20 -5.52
CA ALA A 274 -1.65 2.97 -5.50
C ALA A 274 -0.54 2.27 -6.29
N SER A 275 -0.35 0.98 -6.06
CA SER A 275 0.68 0.20 -6.74
C SER A 275 0.43 0.06 -8.24
N THR A 276 -0.83 -0.14 -8.65
CA THR A 276 -1.20 -0.24 -10.07
C THR A 276 -1.00 1.10 -10.78
N PHE A 277 -1.40 2.20 -10.14
CA PHE A 277 -1.17 3.54 -10.67
C PHE A 277 0.33 3.80 -10.92
N VAL A 278 1.17 3.51 -9.93
CA VAL A 278 2.64 3.65 -10.06
C VAL A 278 3.21 2.71 -11.10
N ALA A 279 2.77 1.45 -11.14
CA ALA A 279 3.21 0.48 -12.14
C ALA A 279 2.86 0.92 -13.57
N ALA A 280 1.68 1.47 -13.79
CA ALA A 280 1.27 2.01 -15.08
C ALA A 280 2.18 3.17 -15.52
N LEU A 281 2.49 4.12 -14.63
CA LEU A 281 3.45 5.20 -14.93
C LEU A 281 4.85 4.65 -15.17
N ALA A 282 5.29 3.64 -14.42
CA ALA A 282 6.59 2.99 -14.63
C ALA A 282 6.69 2.28 -15.97
N LYS A 283 5.57 1.86 -16.55
CA LYS A 283 5.44 1.28 -17.89
C LYS A 283 5.30 2.34 -18.98
N GLY A 284 5.19 3.63 -18.64
CA GLY A 284 5.12 4.74 -19.58
C GLY A 284 3.70 5.19 -19.92
N ASN A 285 2.68 4.73 -19.21
CA ASN A 285 1.32 5.22 -19.38
C ASN A 285 1.21 6.69 -18.97
N SER A 286 0.27 7.41 -19.59
CA SER A 286 -0.08 8.77 -19.19
C SER A 286 -0.76 8.78 -17.81
N LEU A 287 -0.93 9.97 -17.22
CA LEU A 287 -1.69 10.17 -15.98
C LEU A 287 -3.10 9.58 -16.10
N GLU A 288 -3.78 9.84 -17.21
CA GLU A 288 -5.11 9.30 -17.49
C GLU A 288 -5.09 7.77 -17.59
N GLY A 289 -4.14 7.19 -18.33
CA GLY A 289 -4.01 5.73 -18.46
C GLY A 289 -3.71 5.05 -17.12
N ALA A 290 -2.88 5.66 -16.27
CA ALA A 290 -2.62 5.15 -14.93
C ALA A 290 -3.88 5.20 -14.04
N LEU A 291 -4.67 6.27 -14.13
CA LEU A 291 -5.97 6.37 -13.47
C LEU A 291 -7.00 5.35 -13.95
N GLN A 292 -6.97 4.97 -15.23
CA GLN A 292 -7.86 3.93 -15.76
C GLN A 292 -7.48 2.53 -15.27
N TRP A 293 -6.20 2.25 -15.08
CA TRP A 293 -5.74 0.94 -14.62
C TRP A 293 -6.03 0.70 -13.13
N ALA A 294 -5.80 1.71 -12.31
CA ALA A 294 -5.77 1.58 -10.85
C ALA A 294 -7.09 1.09 -10.21
N PRO A 295 -8.28 1.62 -10.55
CA PRO A 295 -9.55 1.16 -9.99
C PRO A 295 -9.91 -0.28 -10.37
N ILE A 296 -9.45 -0.78 -11.54
CA ILE A 296 -9.70 -2.15 -11.99
C ILE A 296 -9.05 -3.15 -11.04
N ASN A 297 -7.80 -2.91 -10.65
CA ASN A 297 -7.11 -3.81 -9.72
C ASN A 297 -7.68 -3.70 -8.29
N SER A 298 -8.07 -2.50 -7.88
CA SER A 298 -8.82 -2.29 -6.63
C SER A 298 -10.13 -3.09 -6.58
N MET A 299 -10.92 -3.01 -7.66
CA MET A 299 -12.16 -3.77 -7.81
C MET A 299 -11.91 -5.27 -7.70
N SER A 300 -10.88 -5.78 -8.36
CA SER A 300 -10.55 -7.21 -8.32
C SER A 300 -10.13 -7.68 -6.93
N VAL A 301 -9.34 -6.88 -6.21
CA VAL A 301 -8.88 -7.23 -4.85
C VAL A 301 -10.04 -7.37 -3.89
N VAL A 302 -11.02 -6.48 -3.90
CA VAL A 302 -12.16 -6.54 -2.97
C VAL A 302 -13.11 -7.74 -3.19
N GLN A 303 -12.94 -8.48 -4.31
CA GLN A 303 -13.67 -9.72 -4.57
C GLN A 303 -13.03 -10.95 -3.90
N GLN A 304 -11.87 -10.81 -3.26
CA GLN A 304 -11.14 -11.89 -2.60
C GLN A 304 -10.85 -11.55 -1.14
N THR A 305 -10.49 -12.56 -0.34
CA THR A 305 -10.00 -12.34 1.03
C THR A 305 -8.53 -11.96 0.99
N GLY A 306 -8.15 -10.89 1.70
CA GLY A 306 -6.78 -10.39 1.79
C GLY A 306 -6.33 -9.54 0.59
N ALA A 307 -5.25 -8.82 0.81
CA ALA A 307 -4.81 -7.73 -0.06
C ALA A 307 -4.14 -8.18 -1.37
N GLN A 308 -3.78 -9.45 -1.52
CA GLN A 308 -2.97 -9.92 -2.64
C GLN A 308 -3.70 -10.94 -3.56
N ALA A 309 -4.68 -11.68 -3.02
CA ALA A 309 -5.31 -12.78 -3.77
C ALA A 309 -5.97 -12.29 -5.07
N GLY A 310 -6.60 -11.12 -5.04
CA GLY A 310 -7.27 -10.51 -6.19
C GLY A 310 -6.39 -9.61 -7.07
N LEU A 311 -5.09 -9.47 -6.79
CA LEU A 311 -4.22 -8.67 -7.65
C LEU A 311 -4.08 -9.32 -9.04
N LEU A 312 -4.30 -8.53 -10.07
CA LEU A 312 -4.34 -8.97 -11.47
C LEU A 312 -2.95 -8.99 -12.12
N THR A 313 -2.78 -9.88 -13.08
CA THR A 313 -1.72 -9.75 -14.08
C THR A 313 -2.06 -8.63 -15.07
N GLU A 314 -1.05 -8.13 -15.79
CA GLU A 314 -1.26 -7.12 -16.83
C GLU A 314 -2.33 -7.56 -17.87
N LYS A 315 -2.24 -8.79 -18.33
CA LYS A 315 -3.21 -9.35 -19.29
C LYS A 315 -4.64 -9.34 -18.76
N GLU A 316 -4.84 -9.78 -17.53
CA GLU A 316 -6.17 -9.79 -16.90
C GLU A 316 -6.71 -8.36 -16.71
N LEU A 317 -5.84 -7.42 -16.32
CA LEU A 317 -6.21 -6.02 -16.19
C LEU A 317 -6.65 -5.42 -17.52
N GLU A 318 -5.89 -5.67 -18.59
CA GLU A 318 -6.24 -5.23 -19.95
C GLU A 318 -7.56 -5.86 -20.45
N GLU A 319 -7.82 -7.13 -20.10
CA GLU A 319 -9.09 -7.79 -20.42
C GLU A 319 -10.29 -7.12 -19.72
N TRP A 320 -10.10 -6.66 -18.47
CA TRP A 320 -11.11 -5.87 -17.77
C TRP A 320 -11.27 -4.49 -18.38
N LEU A 321 -10.17 -3.81 -18.70
CA LEU A 321 -10.21 -2.50 -19.34
C LEU A 321 -10.93 -2.54 -20.70
N ALA A 322 -10.72 -3.58 -21.49
CA ALA A 322 -11.42 -3.78 -22.75
C ALA A 322 -12.94 -3.98 -22.61
N LYS A 323 -13.41 -4.41 -21.43
CA LYS A 323 -14.83 -4.58 -21.09
C LYS A 323 -15.41 -3.39 -20.35
N ALA A 324 -14.62 -2.32 -20.15
CA ALA A 324 -15.07 -1.17 -19.41
C ALA A 324 -16.26 -0.49 -20.08
N PRO A 325 -17.27 -0.03 -19.31
CA PRO A 325 -18.40 0.70 -19.88
C PRO A 325 -17.95 2.05 -20.41
N GLU A 326 -18.69 2.63 -21.36
CA GLU A 326 -18.34 3.90 -22.02
C GLU A 326 -18.13 5.08 -21.07
N TRP A 327 -18.81 5.07 -19.92
CA TRP A 327 -18.68 6.11 -18.90
C TRP A 327 -17.40 5.96 -18.05
N TYR A 328 -16.73 4.80 -18.09
CA TYR A 328 -15.49 4.54 -17.33
C TYR A 328 -14.31 5.25 -17.98
N LYS A 329 -14.19 6.53 -17.72
CA LYS A 329 -13.11 7.38 -18.24
C LYS A 329 -12.80 8.51 -17.27
N ALA A 330 -11.56 8.99 -17.30
CA ALA A 330 -11.17 10.14 -16.53
C ALA A 330 -11.82 11.41 -17.10
N THR A 331 -12.21 12.30 -16.21
CA THR A 331 -12.80 13.61 -16.54
C THR A 331 -12.09 14.70 -15.77
N GLN A 332 -12.01 15.90 -16.30
CA GLN A 332 -11.51 17.06 -15.55
C GLN A 332 -12.53 17.44 -14.43
N PHE A 333 -12.02 17.99 -13.33
CA PHE A 333 -12.82 18.48 -12.21
C PHE A 333 -12.24 19.80 -11.67
#